data_56c971d97a976bc34b601e6ab8023836
#
_entry.id   56c971d97a976bc34b601e6ab8023836
#
_cell.length_a   1.000
_cell.length_b   1.000
_cell.length_c   1.000
_cell.angle_alpha   90.00
_cell.angle_beta   90.00
_cell.angle_gamma   90.00
#
_symmetry.space_group_name_H-M   'P 1'
#
loop_
_entity.id
_entity.type
_entity.pdbx_description
1 polymer ?
#
loop_
_entity_poly.entity_id
_entity_poly.type
_entity_poly.pdbx_seq_one_letter_code
_entity_poly.pdbx_strand_id
1 'polypeptide(L)'
;MNISILLMEQIIQLFLMIFMGYLIVKVGLVKDEDSKVLSKIILYLIIPCVIINAFQVDYTMDTVKGLLLALAASVMTQVLLLIIISIAGKLLHLNEVEIASVYYSNSGNLIVPIVTFILGQDWVLYGCVFMSVQLIFLWTHCKKIISRESSYDWKKIVLNINMISIFIGVVLFFAKFHLPEIINNTLGSVSSMIGPASMIVTGMLFAGMNLKQIFADKRVYFVSFLRLIAVPLLALVMIKISHLAMFSADGNKIMLIVFLAIITPSASTITQMCQVYGNNSRYASAINVMTTLFSIITMPLMVMLFEAVI
;
A
#
# COMPACT_ATOMS: atom_id res chain seq x y z
N MET A 1 16.25 13.74 14.05
CA MET A 1 15.02 14.40 13.55
C MET A 1 13.88 13.44 13.84
N ASN A 2 12.76 13.91 14.35
CA ASN A 2 11.65 13.03 14.76
C ASN A 2 11.02 12.40 13.50
N ILE A 3 10.86 11.07 13.46
CA ILE A 3 10.31 10.32 12.30
C ILE A 3 8.93 10.86 11.91
N SER A 4 8.13 11.26 12.90
CA SER A 4 6.80 11.82 12.66
C SER A 4 6.83 13.15 11.90
N ILE A 5 7.84 14.00 12.11
CA ILE A 5 8.02 15.26 11.37
C ILE A 5 8.43 14.98 9.93
N LEU A 6 9.40 14.07 9.73
CA LEU A 6 9.82 13.62 8.40
C LEU A 6 8.64 13.04 7.62
N LEU A 7 7.82 12.20 8.28
CA LEU A 7 6.63 11.64 7.66
C LEU A 7 5.64 12.74 7.25
N MET A 8 5.44 13.76 8.08
CA MET A 8 4.54 14.87 7.76
C MET A 8 5.03 15.64 6.53
N GLU A 9 6.33 15.95 6.46
CA GLU A 9 6.92 16.61 5.29
C GLU A 9 6.75 15.78 4.02
N GLN A 10 6.99 14.48 4.08
CA GLN A 10 6.79 13.58 2.95
C GLN A 10 5.33 13.51 2.51
N ILE A 11 4.40 13.42 3.46
CA ILE A 11 2.97 13.38 3.16
C ILE A 11 2.53 14.69 2.48
N ILE A 12 3.00 15.85 2.96
CA ILE A 12 2.71 17.14 2.32
C ILE A 12 3.22 17.16 0.87
N GLN A 13 4.45 16.67 0.62
CA GLN A 13 5.00 16.58 -0.74
C GLN A 13 4.13 15.70 -1.64
N LEU A 14 3.72 14.52 -1.15
CA LEU A 14 2.82 13.62 -1.89
C LEU A 14 1.48 14.30 -2.22
N PHE A 15 0.94 15.08 -1.28
CA PHE A 15 -0.31 15.83 -1.51
C PHE A 15 -0.17 16.97 -2.52
N LEU A 16 0.96 17.68 -2.53
CA LEU A 16 1.24 18.67 -3.57
C LEU A 16 1.26 18.02 -4.96
N MET A 17 1.82 16.80 -5.08
CA MET A 17 1.78 16.04 -6.34
C MET A 17 0.35 15.61 -6.72
N ILE A 18 -0.49 15.21 -5.73
CA ILE A 18 -1.92 14.95 -5.98
C ILE A 18 -2.60 16.23 -6.50
N PHE A 19 -2.31 17.38 -5.89
CA PHE A 19 -2.88 18.65 -6.33
C PHE A 19 -2.43 19.04 -7.74
N MET A 20 -1.17 18.79 -8.09
CA MET A 20 -0.69 18.98 -9.49
C MET A 20 -1.46 18.09 -10.47
N GLY A 21 -1.67 16.80 -10.14
CA GLY A 21 -2.48 15.88 -10.94
C GLY A 21 -3.94 16.32 -11.08
N TYR A 22 -4.52 16.88 -10.02
CA TYR A 22 -5.85 17.48 -10.05
C TYR A 22 -5.92 18.70 -10.96
N LEU A 23 -4.95 19.62 -10.85
CA LEU A 23 -4.93 20.85 -11.62
C LEU A 23 -4.79 20.59 -13.11
N ILE A 24 -3.92 19.68 -13.54
CA ILE A 24 -3.67 19.41 -14.97
C ILE A 24 -4.95 18.94 -15.70
N VAL A 25 -5.83 18.23 -14.99
CA VAL A 25 -7.15 17.82 -15.50
C VAL A 25 -8.13 19.00 -15.46
N LYS A 26 -8.17 19.77 -14.36
CA LYS A 26 -9.10 20.92 -14.23
C LYS A 26 -8.84 22.04 -15.21
N VAL A 27 -7.58 22.26 -15.60
CA VAL A 27 -7.17 23.23 -16.65
C VAL A 27 -7.48 22.68 -18.07
N GLY A 28 -7.81 21.38 -18.19
CA GLY A 28 -8.18 20.76 -19.46
C GLY A 28 -7.01 20.34 -20.35
N LEU A 29 -5.79 20.25 -19.80
CA LEU A 29 -4.61 19.79 -20.53
C LEU A 29 -4.66 18.28 -20.79
N VAL A 30 -5.23 17.52 -19.86
CA VAL A 30 -5.47 16.07 -19.95
C VAL A 30 -6.85 15.75 -19.39
N LYS A 31 -7.38 14.56 -19.71
CA LYS A 31 -8.63 14.05 -19.15
C LYS A 31 -8.34 13.13 -17.96
N ASP A 32 -9.31 13.00 -17.06
CA ASP A 32 -9.23 12.03 -15.95
C ASP A 32 -9.08 10.58 -16.45
N GLU A 33 -9.64 10.26 -17.63
CA GLU A 33 -9.50 8.94 -18.26
C GLU A 33 -8.06 8.61 -18.67
N ASP A 34 -7.22 9.61 -18.97
CA ASP A 34 -5.81 9.44 -19.37
C ASP A 34 -4.98 8.86 -18.21
N SER A 35 -5.47 8.99 -16.96
CA SER A 35 -4.91 8.35 -15.78
C SER A 35 -4.78 6.83 -15.92
N LYS A 36 -5.62 6.20 -16.77
CA LYS A 36 -5.56 4.75 -17.04
C LYS A 36 -4.25 4.34 -17.70
N VAL A 37 -3.69 5.17 -18.56
CA VAL A 37 -2.41 4.89 -19.25
C VAL A 37 -1.27 4.95 -18.24
N LEU A 38 -1.22 6.01 -17.41
CA LEU A 38 -0.23 6.13 -16.33
C LEU A 38 -0.34 5.00 -15.32
N SER A 39 -1.57 4.62 -14.95
CA SER A 39 -1.81 3.48 -14.04
C SER A 39 -1.25 2.16 -14.59
N LYS A 40 -1.35 1.93 -15.90
CA LYS A 40 -0.76 0.75 -16.55
C LYS A 40 0.77 0.80 -16.51
N ILE A 41 1.37 1.95 -16.78
CA ILE A 41 2.83 2.14 -16.68
C ILE A 41 3.30 1.87 -15.25
N ILE A 42 2.61 2.38 -14.24
CA ILE A 42 2.92 2.13 -12.84
C ILE A 42 2.86 0.63 -12.55
N LEU A 43 1.76 -0.02 -12.90
CA LEU A 43 1.48 -1.40 -12.53
C LEU A 43 2.39 -2.41 -13.24
N TYR A 44 2.67 -2.19 -14.53
CA TYR A 44 3.36 -3.17 -15.37
C TYR A 44 4.83 -2.86 -15.64
N LEU A 45 5.30 -1.65 -15.31
CA LEU A 45 6.70 -1.25 -15.51
C LEU A 45 7.33 -0.77 -14.21
N ILE A 46 6.76 0.25 -13.54
CA ILE A 46 7.42 0.89 -12.40
C ILE A 46 7.45 -0.06 -11.20
N ILE A 47 6.33 -0.66 -10.80
CA ILE A 47 6.28 -1.57 -9.64
C ILE A 47 7.19 -2.79 -9.81
N PRO A 48 7.23 -3.50 -10.96
CA PRO A 48 8.23 -4.53 -11.21
C PRO A 48 9.68 -4.07 -11.01
N CYS A 49 10.04 -2.88 -11.52
CA CYS A 49 11.37 -2.32 -11.32
C CYS A 49 11.65 -2.03 -9.84
N VAL A 50 10.69 -1.46 -9.12
CA VAL A 50 10.80 -1.22 -7.67
C VAL A 50 11.08 -2.52 -6.92
N ILE A 51 10.32 -3.57 -7.23
CA ILE A 51 10.44 -4.86 -6.54
C ILE A 51 11.83 -5.44 -6.80
N ILE A 52 12.26 -5.56 -8.07
CA ILE A 52 13.56 -6.15 -8.40
C ILE A 52 14.70 -5.32 -7.78
N ASN A 53 14.61 -3.98 -7.86
CA ASN A 53 15.62 -3.08 -7.29
C ASN A 53 15.70 -3.18 -5.76
N ALA A 54 14.58 -3.39 -5.06
CA ALA A 54 14.55 -3.56 -3.62
C ALA A 54 15.30 -4.82 -3.14
N PHE A 55 15.38 -5.86 -3.97
CA PHE A 55 16.13 -7.08 -3.67
C PHE A 55 17.63 -6.98 -4.02
N GLN A 56 18.11 -5.85 -4.57
CA GLN A 56 19.53 -5.62 -4.87
C GLN A 56 20.30 -5.10 -3.65
N VAL A 57 20.07 -5.74 -2.52
CA VAL A 57 20.76 -5.47 -1.24
C VAL A 57 21.72 -6.62 -0.91
N ASP A 58 22.72 -6.34 -0.08
CA ASP A 58 23.69 -7.34 0.32
C ASP A 58 23.05 -8.48 1.10
N TYR A 59 23.43 -9.70 0.73
CA TYR A 59 23.05 -10.90 1.45
C TYR A 59 23.83 -11.00 2.76
N THR A 60 23.17 -10.67 3.86
CA THR A 60 23.69 -10.88 5.20
C THR A 60 22.71 -11.73 6.02
N MET A 61 23.20 -12.37 7.08
CA MET A 61 22.30 -13.14 7.97
C MET A 61 21.29 -12.23 8.66
N ASP A 62 21.64 -10.97 8.92
CA ASP A 62 20.74 -10.00 9.53
C ASP A 62 19.66 -9.55 8.54
N THR A 63 19.99 -9.39 7.24
CA THR A 63 19.00 -9.12 6.19
C THR A 63 18.02 -10.31 6.07
N VAL A 64 18.50 -11.55 6.12
CA VAL A 64 17.65 -12.75 6.07
C VAL A 64 16.73 -12.83 7.29
N LYS A 65 17.26 -12.61 8.50
CA LYS A 65 16.44 -12.53 9.73
C LYS A 65 15.39 -11.43 9.65
N GLY A 66 15.78 -10.25 9.13
CA GLY A 66 14.85 -9.14 8.91
C GLY A 66 13.74 -9.48 7.90
N LEU A 67 14.06 -10.18 6.80
CA LEU A 67 13.07 -10.66 5.83
C LEU A 67 12.09 -11.66 6.45
N LEU A 68 12.59 -12.61 7.23
CA LEU A 68 11.73 -13.59 7.93
C LEU A 68 10.84 -12.88 8.95
N LEU A 69 11.38 -11.91 9.67
CA LEU A 69 10.62 -11.09 10.62
C LEU A 69 9.53 -10.27 9.91
N ALA A 70 9.88 -9.58 8.81
CA ALA A 70 8.92 -8.84 8.01
C ALA A 70 7.81 -9.74 7.46
N LEU A 71 8.16 -10.95 6.99
CA LEU A 71 7.21 -11.94 6.49
C LEU A 71 6.28 -12.42 7.62
N ALA A 72 6.83 -12.82 8.76
CA ALA A 72 6.05 -13.28 9.90
C ALA A 72 5.09 -12.20 10.40
N ALA A 73 5.57 -10.96 10.56
CA ALA A 73 4.75 -9.83 10.98
C ALA A 73 3.67 -9.47 9.96
N SER A 74 4.01 -9.51 8.66
CA SER A 74 3.05 -9.23 7.58
C SER A 74 1.96 -10.30 7.51
N VAL A 75 2.32 -11.56 7.59
CA VAL A 75 1.33 -12.67 7.58
C VAL A 75 0.47 -12.61 8.83
N MET A 76 1.09 -12.48 10.01
CA MET A 76 0.37 -12.39 11.28
C MET A 76 -0.65 -11.24 11.27
N THR A 77 -0.20 -10.03 10.96
CA THR A 77 -1.07 -8.85 10.99
C THR A 77 -2.18 -8.95 9.95
N GLN A 78 -1.88 -9.38 8.73
CA GLN A 78 -2.89 -9.49 7.68
C GLN A 78 -3.92 -10.59 7.95
N VAL A 79 -3.49 -11.77 8.43
CA VAL A 79 -4.42 -12.86 8.78
C VAL A 79 -5.33 -12.46 9.93
N LEU A 80 -4.76 -11.90 11.00
CA LEU A 80 -5.56 -11.48 12.17
C LEU A 80 -6.51 -10.35 11.82
N LEU A 81 -6.06 -9.33 11.07
CA LEU A 81 -6.94 -8.26 10.60
C LEU A 81 -8.04 -8.79 9.68
N LEU A 82 -7.74 -9.76 8.81
CA LEU A 82 -8.75 -10.39 7.96
C LEU A 82 -9.85 -11.05 8.79
N ILE A 83 -9.48 -11.81 9.82
CA ILE A 83 -10.43 -12.47 10.74
C ILE A 83 -11.27 -11.41 11.46
N ILE A 84 -10.62 -10.42 12.09
CA ILE A 84 -11.31 -9.37 12.85
C ILE A 84 -12.27 -8.58 11.97
N ILE A 85 -11.82 -8.14 10.78
CA ILE A 85 -12.65 -7.35 9.88
C ILE A 85 -13.78 -8.17 9.28
N SER A 86 -13.57 -9.47 9.04
CA SER A 86 -14.63 -10.38 8.58
C SER A 86 -15.74 -10.56 9.63
N ILE A 87 -15.37 -10.63 10.91
CA ILE A 87 -16.33 -10.69 12.02
C ILE A 87 -17.01 -9.34 12.22
N ALA A 88 -16.22 -8.26 12.33
CA ALA A 88 -16.71 -6.90 12.50
C ALA A 88 -17.61 -6.47 11.32
N GLY A 89 -17.26 -6.89 10.10
CA GLY A 89 -18.05 -6.62 8.90
C GLY A 89 -19.48 -7.16 9.00
N LYS A 90 -19.67 -8.35 9.56
CA LYS A 90 -21.00 -8.91 9.82
C LYS A 90 -21.75 -8.13 10.90
N LEU A 91 -21.07 -7.78 12.00
CA LEU A 91 -21.67 -7.04 13.12
C LEU A 91 -22.06 -5.61 12.73
N LEU A 92 -21.26 -4.94 11.92
CA LEU A 92 -21.42 -3.56 11.48
C LEU A 92 -22.20 -3.45 10.14
N HIS A 93 -22.66 -4.58 9.61
CA HIS A 93 -23.38 -4.68 8.33
C HIS A 93 -22.62 -3.98 7.18
N LEU A 94 -21.29 -4.27 7.08
CA LEU A 94 -20.47 -3.74 5.99
C LEU A 94 -20.74 -4.53 4.70
N ASN A 95 -20.88 -3.81 3.59
CA ASN A 95 -20.92 -4.43 2.27
C ASN A 95 -19.53 -4.84 1.78
N GLU A 96 -19.46 -5.56 0.65
CA GLU A 96 -18.21 -6.12 0.11
C GLU A 96 -17.15 -5.04 -0.19
N VAL A 97 -17.60 -3.88 -0.71
CA VAL A 97 -16.72 -2.75 -1.03
C VAL A 97 -16.16 -2.14 0.25
N GLU A 98 -16.98 -1.99 1.29
CA GLU A 98 -16.57 -1.47 2.59
C GLU A 98 -15.57 -2.40 3.27
N ILE A 99 -15.85 -3.71 3.31
CA ILE A 99 -14.94 -4.72 3.86
C ILE A 99 -13.59 -4.65 3.15
N ALA A 100 -13.59 -4.65 1.81
CA ALA A 100 -12.37 -4.53 1.04
C ALA A 100 -11.64 -3.21 1.32
N SER A 101 -12.36 -2.08 1.37
CA SER A 101 -11.76 -0.75 1.60
C SER A 101 -11.21 -0.58 3.01
N VAL A 102 -11.79 -1.23 4.01
CA VAL A 102 -11.28 -1.23 5.39
C VAL A 102 -10.04 -2.12 5.52
N TYR A 103 -10.03 -3.28 4.85
CA TYR A 103 -8.94 -4.24 4.99
C TYR A 103 -7.71 -3.89 4.14
N TYR A 104 -7.88 -3.62 2.84
CA TYR A 104 -6.76 -3.42 1.92
C TYR A 104 -6.20 -2.01 1.95
N SER A 105 -4.90 -1.94 2.23
CA SER A 105 -4.13 -0.70 2.28
C SER A 105 -3.57 -0.30 0.92
N ASN A 106 -3.37 0.99 0.69
CA ASN A 106 -2.69 1.52 -0.48
C ASN A 106 -1.15 1.42 -0.37
N SER A 107 -0.67 0.38 0.32
CA SER A 107 0.76 0.14 0.51
C SER A 107 1.52 0.05 -0.82
N GLY A 108 0.90 -0.54 -1.85
CA GLY A 108 1.51 -0.68 -3.18
C GLY A 108 2.01 0.63 -3.79
N ASN A 109 1.33 1.74 -3.52
CA ASN A 109 1.68 3.04 -4.09
C ASN A 109 2.40 3.96 -3.10
N LEU A 110 2.22 3.76 -1.79
CA LEU A 110 2.66 4.71 -0.77
C LEU A 110 3.85 4.23 0.05
N ILE A 111 3.98 2.91 0.28
CA ILE A 111 5.02 2.42 1.21
C ILE A 111 6.44 2.67 0.68
N VAL A 112 6.66 2.49 -0.62
CA VAL A 112 7.98 2.67 -1.22
C VAL A 112 8.48 4.10 -1.07
N PRO A 113 7.75 5.16 -1.52
CA PRO A 113 8.21 6.53 -1.34
C PRO A 113 8.35 6.93 0.13
N ILE A 114 7.46 6.47 1.00
CA ILE A 114 7.51 6.79 2.43
C ILE A 114 8.74 6.15 3.09
N VAL A 115 8.97 4.86 2.87
CA VAL A 115 10.11 4.16 3.47
C VAL A 115 11.43 4.69 2.91
N THR A 116 11.53 4.92 1.60
CA THR A 116 12.72 5.50 0.98
C THR A 116 13.08 6.85 1.60
N PHE A 117 12.08 7.70 1.85
CA PHE A 117 12.31 9.03 2.42
C PHE A 117 12.70 8.98 3.90
N ILE A 118 12.05 8.12 4.70
CA ILE A 118 12.22 8.09 6.16
C ILE A 118 13.44 7.27 6.57
N LEU A 119 13.65 6.10 5.93
CA LEU A 119 14.63 5.10 6.35
C LEU A 119 15.73 4.86 5.31
N GLY A 120 15.47 5.20 4.05
CA GLY A 120 16.39 4.94 2.94
C GLY A 120 15.97 3.76 2.06
N GLN A 121 16.63 3.65 0.90
CA GLN A 121 16.29 2.68 -0.14
C GLN A 121 16.42 1.22 0.33
N ASP A 122 17.42 0.90 1.12
CA ASP A 122 17.70 -0.47 1.59
C ASP A 122 16.56 -1.05 2.44
N TRP A 123 15.76 -0.18 3.06
CA TRP A 123 14.62 -0.57 3.90
C TRP A 123 13.35 -0.89 3.11
N VAL A 124 13.29 -0.50 1.83
CA VAL A 124 12.14 -0.75 0.95
C VAL A 124 11.86 -2.23 0.79
N LEU A 125 12.91 -3.07 0.85
CA LEU A 125 12.83 -4.51 0.80
C LEU A 125 11.77 -5.09 1.75
N TYR A 126 11.74 -4.62 3.00
CA TYR A 126 10.78 -5.09 4.01
C TYR A 126 9.35 -4.64 3.71
N GLY A 127 9.19 -3.46 3.11
CA GLY A 127 7.91 -2.98 2.58
C GLY A 127 7.40 -3.84 1.42
N CYS A 128 8.29 -4.29 0.53
CA CYS A 128 7.95 -5.20 -0.55
C CYS A 128 7.47 -6.56 -0.06
N VAL A 129 7.99 -7.05 1.08
CA VAL A 129 7.48 -8.29 1.71
C VAL A 129 6.01 -8.12 2.12
N PHE A 130 5.66 -7.01 2.79
CA PHE A 130 4.26 -6.73 3.14
C PHE A 130 3.36 -6.64 1.91
N MET A 131 3.80 -5.90 0.88
CA MET A 131 3.06 -5.78 -0.39
C MET A 131 2.82 -7.14 -1.04
N SER A 132 3.80 -8.03 -0.99
CA SER A 132 3.72 -9.39 -1.56
C SER A 132 2.63 -10.22 -0.87
N VAL A 133 2.62 -10.21 0.46
CA VAL A 133 1.57 -10.90 1.25
C VAL A 133 0.20 -10.30 0.95
N GLN A 134 0.08 -8.97 0.94
CA GLN A 134 -1.19 -8.29 0.62
C GLN A 134 -1.67 -8.61 -0.81
N LEU A 135 -0.77 -8.72 -1.78
CA LEU A 135 -1.11 -9.05 -3.16
C LEU A 135 -1.76 -10.43 -3.28
N ILE A 136 -1.27 -11.43 -2.52
CA ILE A 136 -1.89 -12.76 -2.46
C ILE A 136 -3.33 -12.65 -1.95
N PHE A 137 -3.56 -11.95 -0.85
CA PHE A 137 -4.92 -11.73 -0.32
C PHE A 137 -5.80 -10.93 -1.28
N LEU A 138 -5.23 -9.95 -1.99
CA LEU A 138 -5.95 -9.15 -2.96
C LEU A 138 -6.54 -10.01 -4.10
N TRP A 139 -5.73 -10.91 -4.65
CA TRP A 139 -6.14 -11.77 -5.76
C TRP A 139 -6.92 -13.01 -5.34
N THR A 140 -6.92 -13.35 -4.05
CA THR A 140 -7.73 -14.44 -3.49
C THR A 140 -9.00 -13.91 -2.84
N HIS A 141 -8.88 -13.35 -1.64
CA HIS A 141 -10.01 -12.89 -0.83
C HIS A 141 -10.72 -11.68 -1.44
N CYS A 142 -9.99 -10.61 -1.82
CA CYS A 142 -10.63 -9.40 -2.35
C CYS A 142 -11.37 -9.69 -3.66
N LYS A 143 -10.73 -10.41 -4.59
CA LYS A 143 -11.37 -10.81 -5.83
C LYS A 143 -12.68 -11.57 -5.54
N LYS A 144 -12.65 -12.55 -4.63
CA LYS A 144 -13.83 -13.35 -4.27
C LYS A 144 -14.99 -12.49 -3.75
N ILE A 145 -14.72 -11.55 -2.84
CA ILE A 145 -15.80 -10.72 -2.26
C ILE A 145 -16.33 -9.67 -3.25
N ILE A 146 -15.47 -9.09 -4.09
CA ILE A 146 -15.85 -8.06 -5.06
C ILE A 146 -16.57 -8.64 -6.29
N SER A 147 -16.05 -9.74 -6.86
CA SER A 147 -16.65 -10.39 -8.04
C SER A 147 -17.82 -11.29 -7.71
N ARG A 148 -17.98 -11.69 -6.44
CA ARG A 148 -18.94 -12.70 -5.98
C ARG A 148 -18.77 -14.07 -6.65
N GLU A 149 -17.64 -14.29 -7.33
CA GLU A 149 -17.27 -15.56 -7.94
C GLU A 149 -16.59 -16.47 -6.92
N SER A 150 -16.89 -17.75 -6.95
CA SER A 150 -16.29 -18.74 -6.04
C SER A 150 -14.98 -19.34 -6.57
N SER A 151 -14.64 -19.08 -7.83
CA SER A 151 -13.45 -19.69 -8.45
C SER A 151 -12.18 -18.90 -8.20
N TYR A 152 -11.14 -19.57 -7.71
CA TYR A 152 -9.80 -19.03 -7.61
C TYR A 152 -9.01 -19.29 -8.89
N ASP A 153 -8.52 -18.24 -9.52
CA ASP A 153 -7.66 -18.36 -10.70
C ASP A 153 -6.18 -18.26 -10.28
N TRP A 154 -5.64 -19.38 -9.82
CA TRP A 154 -4.25 -19.46 -9.38
C TRP A 154 -3.25 -19.08 -10.49
N LYS A 155 -3.60 -19.31 -11.75
CA LYS A 155 -2.75 -18.91 -12.88
C LYS A 155 -2.60 -17.40 -12.94
N LYS A 156 -3.69 -16.65 -12.73
CA LYS A 156 -3.63 -15.17 -12.72
C LYS A 156 -2.84 -14.61 -11.54
N ILE A 157 -2.79 -15.32 -10.41
CA ILE A 157 -1.99 -14.92 -9.25
C ILE A 157 -0.52 -15.13 -9.56
N VAL A 158 -0.14 -16.36 -9.95
CA VAL A 158 1.27 -16.74 -10.19
C VAL A 158 1.86 -16.00 -11.40
N LEU A 159 1.06 -15.81 -12.45
CA LEU A 159 1.47 -15.09 -13.67
C LEU A 159 1.33 -13.56 -13.56
N ASN A 160 0.94 -13.03 -12.40
CA ASN A 160 0.96 -11.59 -12.17
C ASN A 160 2.41 -11.09 -12.24
N ILE A 161 2.64 -10.02 -13.02
CA ILE A 161 3.99 -9.47 -13.26
C ILE A 161 4.71 -9.11 -11.96
N ASN A 162 3.97 -8.62 -10.95
CA ASN A 162 4.55 -8.26 -9.66
C ASN A 162 4.98 -9.51 -8.87
N MET A 163 4.22 -10.62 -8.95
CA MET A 163 4.60 -11.90 -8.35
C MET A 163 5.84 -12.48 -9.03
N ILE A 164 5.91 -12.39 -10.36
CA ILE A 164 7.10 -12.79 -11.14
C ILE A 164 8.32 -11.95 -10.71
N SER A 165 8.13 -10.63 -10.56
CA SER A 165 9.22 -9.73 -10.12
C SER A 165 9.70 -10.05 -8.70
N ILE A 166 8.79 -10.41 -7.79
CA ILE A 166 9.14 -10.86 -6.44
C ILE A 166 9.95 -12.15 -6.52
N PHE A 167 9.51 -13.12 -7.32
CA PHE A 167 10.23 -14.38 -7.51
C PHE A 167 11.64 -14.14 -8.07
N ILE A 168 11.77 -13.30 -9.11
CA ILE A 168 13.08 -12.93 -9.68
C ILE A 168 13.94 -12.25 -8.61
N GLY A 169 13.41 -11.27 -7.88
CA GLY A 169 14.13 -10.56 -6.83
C GLY A 169 14.64 -11.50 -5.74
N VAL A 170 13.79 -12.39 -5.25
CA VAL A 170 14.14 -13.42 -4.25
C VAL A 170 15.25 -14.34 -4.76
N VAL A 171 15.15 -14.81 -6.00
CA VAL A 171 16.19 -15.66 -6.61
C VAL A 171 17.52 -14.93 -6.70
N LEU A 172 17.53 -13.68 -7.18
CA LEU A 172 18.74 -12.87 -7.28
C LEU A 172 19.38 -12.64 -5.89
N PHE A 173 18.57 -12.33 -4.88
CA PHE A 173 19.03 -12.12 -3.51
C PHE A 173 19.69 -13.37 -2.92
N PHE A 174 19.03 -14.54 -2.99
CA PHE A 174 19.59 -15.79 -2.45
C PHE A 174 20.76 -16.33 -3.29
N ALA A 175 20.78 -16.06 -4.59
CA ALA A 175 21.92 -16.36 -5.45
C ALA A 175 23.11 -15.42 -5.20
N LYS A 176 22.93 -14.35 -4.38
CA LYS A 176 23.93 -13.28 -4.14
C LYS A 176 24.40 -12.63 -5.44
N PHE A 177 23.47 -12.51 -6.40
CA PHE A 177 23.77 -11.98 -7.71
C PHE A 177 23.32 -10.54 -7.80
N HIS A 178 24.29 -9.62 -7.87
CA HIS A 178 24.04 -8.21 -8.13
C HIS A 178 23.96 -7.96 -9.63
N LEU A 179 22.92 -7.24 -10.03
CA LEU A 179 22.77 -6.84 -11.43
C LEU A 179 23.91 -5.88 -11.82
N PRO A 180 24.34 -5.90 -13.09
CA PRO A 180 25.29 -4.92 -13.59
C PRO A 180 24.86 -3.50 -13.27
N GLU A 181 25.81 -2.61 -12.93
CA GLU A 181 25.56 -1.26 -12.44
C GLU A 181 24.61 -0.45 -13.37
N ILE A 182 24.77 -0.57 -14.69
CA ILE A 182 23.90 0.10 -15.67
C ILE A 182 22.45 -0.35 -15.49
N ILE A 183 22.20 -1.66 -15.32
CA ILE A 183 20.86 -2.21 -15.14
C ILE A 183 20.29 -1.76 -13.80
N ASN A 184 21.08 -1.86 -12.74
CA ASN A 184 20.64 -1.48 -11.38
C ASN A 184 20.29 0.02 -11.32
N ASN A 185 21.10 0.91 -11.90
CA ASN A 185 20.86 2.34 -11.97
C ASN A 185 19.63 2.66 -12.82
N THR A 186 19.39 1.91 -13.89
CA THR A 186 18.18 2.05 -14.72
C THR A 186 16.93 1.65 -13.92
N LEU A 187 16.97 0.52 -13.22
CA LEU A 187 15.87 0.09 -12.35
C LEU A 187 15.61 1.12 -11.23
N GLY A 188 16.67 1.65 -10.62
CA GLY A 188 16.58 2.70 -9.60
C GLY A 188 15.92 3.98 -10.11
N SER A 189 16.31 4.42 -11.30
CA SER A 189 15.73 5.61 -11.95
C SER A 189 14.23 5.42 -12.26
N VAL A 190 13.84 4.26 -12.77
CA VAL A 190 12.42 3.94 -13.01
C VAL A 190 11.67 3.80 -11.68
N SER A 191 12.28 3.18 -10.67
CA SER A 191 11.69 3.00 -9.34
C SER A 191 11.36 4.32 -8.65
N SER A 192 12.22 5.33 -8.81
CA SER A 192 12.02 6.66 -8.22
C SER A 192 10.74 7.36 -8.72
N MET A 193 10.21 6.95 -9.87
CA MET A 193 8.98 7.50 -10.44
C MET A 193 7.71 7.06 -9.70
N ILE A 194 7.78 6.01 -8.84
CA ILE A 194 6.55 5.42 -8.25
C ILE A 194 5.76 6.43 -7.41
N GLY A 195 6.43 7.21 -6.56
CA GLY A 195 5.82 8.23 -5.72
C GLY A 195 5.12 9.31 -6.56
N PRO A 196 5.86 10.07 -7.37
CA PRO A 196 5.29 11.13 -8.21
C PRO A 196 4.19 10.63 -9.15
N ALA A 197 4.44 9.54 -9.88
CA ALA A 197 3.47 9.02 -10.84
C ALA A 197 2.16 8.57 -10.17
N SER A 198 2.24 7.85 -9.05
CA SER A 198 1.05 7.38 -8.31
C SER A 198 0.23 8.53 -7.74
N MET A 199 0.89 9.59 -7.25
CA MET A 199 0.19 10.76 -6.69
C MET A 199 -0.46 11.59 -7.78
N ILE A 200 0.21 11.81 -8.91
CA ILE A 200 -0.37 12.49 -10.07
C ILE A 200 -1.62 11.74 -10.57
N VAL A 201 -1.54 10.41 -10.73
CA VAL A 201 -2.69 9.57 -11.11
C VAL A 201 -3.85 9.75 -10.12
N THR A 202 -3.55 9.72 -8.82
CA THR A 202 -4.55 9.92 -7.78
C THR A 202 -5.22 11.29 -7.93
N GLY A 203 -4.46 12.34 -8.18
CA GLY A 203 -4.96 13.69 -8.43
C GLY A 203 -5.85 13.79 -9.68
N MET A 204 -5.43 13.16 -10.77
CA MET A 204 -6.22 13.10 -12.01
C MET A 204 -7.59 12.44 -11.78
N LEU A 205 -7.61 11.32 -11.04
CA LEU A 205 -8.84 10.64 -10.66
C LEU A 205 -9.76 11.53 -9.79
N PHE A 206 -9.20 12.27 -8.85
CA PHE A 206 -9.96 13.20 -7.99
C PHE A 206 -10.64 14.30 -8.81
N ALA A 207 -10.00 14.79 -9.87
CA ALA A 207 -10.56 15.82 -10.72
C ALA A 207 -11.82 15.36 -11.49
N GLY A 208 -11.94 14.07 -11.81
CA GLY A 208 -13.13 13.47 -12.43
C GLY A 208 -14.30 13.23 -11.48
N MET A 209 -14.15 13.45 -10.17
CA MET A 209 -15.15 13.12 -9.17
C MET A 209 -15.97 14.32 -8.69
N ASN A 210 -17.21 14.06 -8.28
CA ASN A 210 -18.04 15.04 -7.59
C ASN A 210 -17.75 15.02 -6.09
N LEU A 211 -16.78 15.84 -5.66
CA LEU A 211 -16.36 15.92 -4.26
C LEU A 211 -17.51 16.26 -3.30
N LYS A 212 -18.50 17.10 -3.73
CA LYS A 212 -19.65 17.45 -2.88
C LYS A 212 -20.47 16.21 -2.50
N GLN A 213 -20.66 15.27 -3.43
CA GLN A 213 -21.38 14.02 -3.15
C GLN A 213 -20.59 13.11 -2.21
N ILE A 214 -19.27 13.06 -2.36
CA ILE A 214 -18.38 12.26 -1.50
C ILE A 214 -18.46 12.78 -0.06
N PHE A 215 -18.34 14.08 0.14
CA PHE A 215 -18.38 14.70 1.47
C PHE A 215 -19.78 14.68 2.11
N ALA A 216 -20.84 14.45 1.36
CA ALA A 216 -22.21 14.33 1.89
C ALA A 216 -22.52 12.93 2.44
N ASP A 217 -21.77 11.90 2.07
CA ASP A 217 -22.06 10.51 2.45
C ASP A 217 -21.48 10.16 3.82
N LYS A 218 -22.33 10.11 4.85
CA LYS A 218 -21.95 9.75 6.22
C LYS A 218 -21.31 8.36 6.33
N ARG A 219 -21.69 7.43 5.46
CA ARG A 219 -21.17 6.06 5.48
C ARG A 219 -19.69 6.03 5.05
N VAL A 220 -19.28 6.91 4.13
CA VAL A 220 -17.87 7.07 3.73
C VAL A 220 -17.00 7.51 4.91
N TYR A 221 -17.51 8.42 5.76
CA TYR A 221 -16.77 8.83 6.98
C TYR A 221 -16.61 7.68 7.96
N PHE A 222 -17.66 6.88 8.16
CA PHE A 222 -17.59 5.72 9.05
C PHE A 222 -16.56 4.69 8.58
N VAL A 223 -16.57 4.36 7.28
CA VAL A 223 -15.59 3.43 6.69
C VAL A 223 -14.18 4.01 6.77
N SER A 224 -14.03 5.31 6.53
CA SER A 224 -12.74 6.00 6.67
C SER A 224 -12.22 5.97 8.10
N PHE A 225 -13.07 6.14 9.10
CA PHE A 225 -12.71 5.99 10.53
C PHE A 225 -12.22 4.57 10.83
N LEU A 226 -12.94 3.56 10.36
CA LEU A 226 -12.51 2.17 10.55
C LEU A 226 -11.14 1.93 9.91
N ARG A 227 -10.92 2.44 8.69
CA ARG A 227 -9.67 2.25 7.96
C ARG A 227 -8.49 2.98 8.58
N LEU A 228 -8.65 4.25 8.97
CA LEU A 228 -7.56 5.13 9.35
C LEU A 228 -7.30 5.17 10.87
N ILE A 229 -8.25 4.72 11.67
CA ILE A 229 -8.14 4.74 13.14
C ILE A 229 -8.26 3.33 13.71
N ALA A 230 -9.38 2.63 13.50
CA ALA A 230 -9.63 1.34 14.14
C ALA A 230 -8.62 0.26 13.71
N VAL A 231 -8.39 0.12 12.40
CA VAL A 231 -7.42 -0.86 11.86
C VAL A 231 -5.99 -0.59 12.32
N PRO A 232 -5.45 0.66 12.25
CA PRO A 232 -4.15 1.00 12.80
C PRO A 232 -4.00 0.69 14.28
N LEU A 233 -5.00 1.04 15.11
CA LEU A 233 -4.96 0.75 16.54
C LEU A 233 -4.93 -0.75 16.83
N LEU A 234 -5.73 -1.54 16.13
CA LEU A 234 -5.69 -2.99 16.23
C LEU A 234 -4.32 -3.54 15.82
N ALA A 235 -3.76 -3.06 14.70
CA ALA A 235 -2.45 -3.49 14.25
C ALA A 235 -1.34 -3.12 15.26
N LEU A 236 -1.40 -1.92 15.85
CA LEU A 236 -0.45 -1.50 16.88
C LEU A 236 -0.48 -2.43 18.11
N VAL A 237 -1.69 -2.76 18.60
CA VAL A 237 -1.86 -3.70 19.71
C VAL A 237 -1.30 -5.08 19.35
N MET A 238 -1.58 -5.57 18.14
CA MET A 238 -1.07 -6.86 17.66
C MET A 238 0.46 -6.88 17.60
N ILE A 239 1.08 -5.84 17.04
CA ILE A 239 2.53 -5.70 16.95
C ILE A 239 3.13 -5.66 18.36
N LYS A 240 2.57 -4.87 19.28
CA LYS A 240 3.05 -4.77 20.66
C LYS A 240 3.01 -6.11 21.41
N ILE A 241 1.87 -6.82 21.33
CA ILE A 241 1.68 -8.09 22.03
C ILE A 241 2.53 -9.21 21.43
N SER A 242 2.83 -9.14 20.13
CA SER A 242 3.59 -10.19 19.45
C SER A 242 5.05 -10.30 19.90
N HIS A 243 5.63 -9.22 20.44
CA HIS A 243 7.05 -9.11 20.77
C HIS A 243 8.00 -9.48 19.62
N LEU A 244 7.51 -9.51 18.36
CA LEU A 244 8.30 -9.91 17.20
C LEU A 244 9.52 -8.99 16.96
N ALA A 245 9.45 -7.73 17.37
CA ALA A 245 10.57 -6.80 17.26
C ALA A 245 11.87 -7.31 17.93
N MET A 246 11.76 -8.18 18.93
CA MET A 246 12.91 -8.72 19.67
C MET A 246 13.75 -9.73 18.86
N PHE A 247 13.23 -10.24 17.74
CA PHE A 247 13.92 -11.26 16.92
C PHE A 247 15.04 -10.71 16.02
N SER A 248 15.17 -9.38 15.87
CA SER A 248 16.21 -8.74 15.07
C SER A 248 16.69 -7.48 15.75
N ALA A 249 17.97 -7.14 15.57
CA ALA A 249 18.53 -5.87 16.04
C ALA A 249 17.78 -4.65 15.49
N ASP A 250 17.31 -4.73 14.25
CA ASP A 250 16.51 -3.71 13.58
C ASP A 250 15.01 -3.97 13.65
N GLY A 251 14.57 -4.83 14.57
CA GLY A 251 13.19 -5.28 14.64
C GLY A 251 12.16 -4.16 14.77
N ASN A 252 12.45 -3.11 15.55
CA ASN A 252 11.56 -1.95 15.70
C ASN A 252 11.38 -1.21 14.38
N LYS A 253 12.43 -1.03 13.57
CA LYS A 253 12.34 -0.39 12.25
C LYS A 253 11.52 -1.26 11.28
N ILE A 254 11.73 -2.58 11.31
CA ILE A 254 10.96 -3.51 10.46
C ILE A 254 9.49 -3.49 10.84
N MET A 255 9.17 -3.49 12.15
CA MET A 255 7.79 -3.36 12.63
C MET A 255 7.18 -2.01 12.23
N LEU A 256 7.95 -0.92 12.29
CA LEU A 256 7.52 0.39 11.80
C LEU A 256 7.15 0.33 10.30
N ILE A 257 7.95 -0.34 9.47
CA ILE A 257 7.65 -0.48 8.03
C ILE A 257 6.35 -1.26 7.81
N VAL A 258 6.16 -2.37 8.51
CA VAL A 258 4.91 -3.14 8.46
C VAL A 258 3.73 -2.28 8.92
N PHE A 259 3.90 -1.52 9.99
CA PHE A 259 2.87 -0.61 10.49
C PHE A 259 2.59 0.53 9.50
N LEU A 260 3.62 1.16 8.93
CA LEU A 260 3.47 2.18 7.88
C LEU A 260 2.66 1.64 6.70
N ALA A 261 2.90 0.40 6.26
CA ALA A 261 2.13 -0.21 5.20
C ALA A 261 0.65 -0.39 5.57
N ILE A 262 0.36 -0.74 6.83
CA ILE A 262 -1.01 -0.92 7.33
C ILE A 262 -1.76 0.40 7.44
N ILE A 263 -1.12 1.48 7.92
CA ILE A 263 -1.79 2.77 8.18
C ILE A 263 -2.05 3.61 6.92
N THR A 264 -1.56 3.19 5.74
CA THR A 264 -1.87 3.88 4.48
C THR A 264 -3.38 3.85 4.18
N PRO A 265 -3.93 4.80 3.41
CA PRO A 265 -5.36 4.84 3.08
C PRO A 265 -5.86 3.58 2.38
N SER A 266 -7.14 3.54 2.04
CA SER A 266 -7.75 2.44 1.28
C SER A 266 -7.07 2.26 -0.08
N ALA A 267 -6.89 1.00 -0.51
CA ALA A 267 -6.23 0.69 -1.78
C ALA A 267 -7.02 1.20 -3.00
N SER A 268 -6.35 1.92 -3.89
CA SER A 268 -6.92 2.33 -5.19
C SER A 268 -7.30 1.12 -6.07
N THR A 269 -6.63 0.00 -5.87
CA THR A 269 -6.92 -1.27 -6.56
C THR A 269 -8.34 -1.78 -6.30
N ILE A 270 -8.96 -1.44 -5.17
CA ILE A 270 -10.37 -1.81 -4.89
C ILE A 270 -11.30 -1.15 -5.90
N THR A 271 -11.09 0.14 -6.20
CA THR A 271 -11.84 0.85 -7.24
C THR A 271 -11.69 0.17 -8.60
N GLN A 272 -10.46 -0.19 -8.96
CA GLN A 272 -10.18 -0.88 -10.23
C GLN A 272 -10.86 -2.26 -10.28
N MET A 273 -10.78 -3.05 -9.21
CA MET A 273 -11.49 -4.34 -9.13
C MET A 273 -13.00 -4.17 -9.24
N CYS A 274 -13.59 -3.17 -8.57
CA CYS A 274 -15.00 -2.88 -8.69
C CYS A 274 -15.40 -2.52 -10.15
N GLN A 275 -14.53 -1.80 -10.88
CA GLN A 275 -14.77 -1.49 -12.30
C GLN A 275 -14.74 -2.76 -13.17
N VAL A 276 -13.75 -3.63 -12.96
CA VAL A 276 -13.57 -4.86 -13.75
C VAL A 276 -14.68 -5.87 -13.49
N TYR A 277 -15.10 -6.01 -12.24
CA TYR A 277 -16.07 -7.03 -11.82
C TYR A 277 -17.52 -6.49 -11.67
N GLY A 278 -17.78 -5.26 -12.10
CA GLY A 278 -19.14 -4.70 -12.13
C GLY A 278 -19.72 -4.37 -10.76
N ASN A 279 -18.89 -4.11 -9.75
CA ASN A 279 -19.32 -3.66 -8.43
C ASN A 279 -19.31 -2.13 -8.33
N ASN A 280 -19.70 -1.55 -7.20
CA ASN A 280 -19.83 -0.10 -7.02
C ASN A 280 -18.49 0.63 -6.95
N SER A 281 -17.88 0.86 -8.12
CA SER A 281 -16.59 1.56 -8.25
C SER A 281 -16.64 3.02 -7.83
N ARG A 282 -17.80 3.70 -7.98
CA ARG A 282 -17.95 5.10 -7.52
C ARG A 282 -17.84 5.19 -6.00
N TYR A 283 -18.48 4.26 -5.28
CA TYR A 283 -18.40 4.21 -3.83
C TYR A 283 -17.01 3.84 -3.32
N ALA A 284 -16.36 2.83 -3.95
CA ALA A 284 -14.97 2.48 -3.66
C ALA A 284 -14.02 3.67 -3.85
N SER A 285 -14.21 4.42 -4.94
CA SER A 285 -13.47 5.64 -5.23
C SER A 285 -13.68 6.73 -4.18
N ALA A 286 -14.94 6.93 -3.74
CA ALA A 286 -15.27 7.90 -2.69
C ALA A 286 -14.54 7.58 -1.38
N ILE A 287 -14.51 6.31 -0.97
CA ILE A 287 -13.77 5.86 0.22
C ILE A 287 -12.25 6.07 0.03
N ASN A 288 -11.72 5.73 -1.14
CA ASN A 288 -10.29 5.93 -1.42
C ASN A 288 -9.89 7.40 -1.32
N VAL A 289 -10.67 8.31 -1.95
CA VAL A 289 -10.46 9.77 -1.88
C VAL A 289 -10.49 10.26 -0.43
N MET A 290 -11.55 9.92 0.30
CA MET A 290 -11.74 10.39 1.68
C MET A 290 -10.62 9.89 2.59
N THR A 291 -10.28 8.60 2.49
CA THR A 291 -9.20 8.03 3.30
C THR A 291 -7.84 8.62 2.92
N THR A 292 -7.60 8.91 1.64
CA THR A 292 -6.37 9.57 1.19
C THR A 292 -6.27 10.98 1.76
N LEU A 293 -7.34 11.78 1.70
CA LEU A 293 -7.35 13.13 2.26
C LEU A 293 -7.11 13.12 3.78
N PHE A 294 -7.77 12.25 4.52
CA PHE A 294 -7.61 12.19 5.98
C PHE A 294 -6.29 11.56 6.41
N SER A 295 -5.64 10.78 5.56
CA SER A 295 -4.34 10.17 5.88
C SER A 295 -3.23 11.21 6.11
N ILE A 296 -3.38 12.44 5.61
CA ILE A 296 -2.45 13.55 5.88
C ILE A 296 -2.25 13.73 7.39
N ILE A 297 -3.35 13.65 8.13
CA ILE A 297 -3.36 13.91 9.57
C ILE A 297 -3.20 12.58 10.32
N THR A 298 -3.91 11.52 9.89
CA THR A 298 -3.96 10.28 10.66
C THR A 298 -2.67 9.48 10.60
N MET A 299 -1.95 9.47 9.47
CA MET A 299 -0.68 8.71 9.39
C MET A 299 0.39 9.25 10.34
N PRO A 300 0.71 10.56 10.38
CA PRO A 300 1.66 11.10 11.36
C PRO A 300 1.25 10.81 12.80
N LEU A 301 -0.04 10.98 13.13
CA LEU A 301 -0.55 10.70 14.48
C LEU A 301 -0.38 9.22 14.87
N MET A 302 -0.64 8.30 13.95
CA MET A 302 -0.44 6.86 14.19
C MET A 302 1.04 6.49 14.35
N VAL A 303 1.95 7.14 13.61
CA VAL A 303 3.39 6.93 13.79
C VAL A 303 3.86 7.49 15.15
N MET A 304 3.41 8.68 15.54
CA MET A 304 3.68 9.21 16.90
C MET A 304 3.23 8.24 17.99
N LEU A 305 2.05 7.65 17.81
CA LEU A 305 1.52 6.66 18.74
C LEU A 305 2.36 5.37 18.73
N PHE A 306 2.82 4.92 17.56
CA PHE A 306 3.73 3.77 17.44
C PHE A 306 5.03 4.02 18.20
N GLU A 307 5.68 5.17 17.98
CA GLU A 307 6.93 5.55 18.66
C GLU A 307 6.77 5.69 20.19
N ALA A 308 5.57 6.06 20.65
CA ALA A 308 5.29 6.16 22.08
C ALA A 308 5.01 4.80 22.77
N VAL A 309 4.59 3.79 21.99
CA VAL A 309 4.10 2.51 22.50
C VAL A 309 5.12 1.39 22.34
N ILE A 310 5.92 1.41 21.27
CA ILE A 310 6.91 0.40 20.88
C ILE A 310 8.33 0.92 21.03
#